data_2333e2119f285bbba2937be413eea1b4
#
_entry.id   2333e2119f285bbba2937be413eea1b4
#
_cell.length_a   1.000
_cell.length_b   1.000
_cell.length_c   1.000
_cell.angle_alpha   90.00
_cell.angle_beta   90.00
_cell.angle_gamma   90.00
#
_symmetry.space_group_name_H-M   'P 1'
#
loop_
_entity.id
_entity.type
_entity.pdbx_description
1 polymer ?
#
loop_
_entity_poly.entity_id
_entity_poly.type
_entity_poly.pdbx_seq_one_letter_code
_entity_poly.pdbx_strand_id
1 'polypeptide(L)'
;MRGPNVTPFHAGEIGARGAARVRAGLPFVPMHYGQPSAGAPAAAIAAAHRTLDRDPLGYTELPELREKIVAYYAATHSIELDIGRVLLTAGASAALVAAYAALFRPGDRVAILRPGYPAYRNTLAALRLDPVEIHCGPGQGFHPTPAQIEALSPAPQGFVVASPANPTGAMLDSHQLGALLSTCRARGIRVISDEIYHGISFGRRAVSALEIDSGAIVINSFSKLYRMPGWRLGWMVVPRDWAAQIHSYLINMFLTPSTLAQHAAIAAMDEHEDLAHWVRIYGRNRSRLTEGLAALGITRIVPPDGAFYLYADVGHLTQDSMQFCLRAVDEIGVGLAPGIDFDPVEGHRFVRFSFAVTPGEIEDALERLAGWLPHYSE
;
A
#
# COMPACT_ATOMS: atom_id res chain seq x y z
N MET A 1 25.85 16.33 -0.09
CA MET A 1 25.69 14.95 -0.56
C MET A 1 25.38 14.97 -2.05
N ARG A 2 25.94 14.03 -2.84
CA ARG A 2 25.74 13.96 -4.32
C ARG A 2 24.81 12.81 -4.72
N GLY A 3 23.98 12.31 -3.80
CA GLY A 3 22.98 11.27 -4.10
C GLY A 3 21.71 11.83 -4.75
N PRO A 4 20.85 10.95 -5.30
CA PRO A 4 19.53 11.35 -5.79
C PRO A 4 18.71 12.02 -4.69
N ASN A 5 17.87 12.98 -5.08
CA ASN A 5 16.96 13.63 -4.12
C ASN A 5 15.81 12.68 -3.79
N VAL A 6 15.73 12.27 -2.53
CA VAL A 6 14.62 11.46 -1.99
C VAL A 6 13.85 12.34 -1.01
N THR A 7 12.56 12.55 -1.28
CA THR A 7 11.72 13.41 -0.45
C THR A 7 11.42 12.76 0.89
N PRO A 8 11.32 13.52 1.99
CA PRO A 8 10.86 13.00 3.27
C PRO A 8 9.47 12.39 3.19
N PHE A 9 9.16 11.46 4.08
CA PHE A 9 7.80 10.97 4.31
C PHE A 9 7.28 11.64 5.59
N HIS A 10 6.47 12.71 5.42
CA HIS A 10 6.05 13.61 6.51
C HIS A 10 5.13 12.94 7.53
N ALA A 11 4.42 11.86 7.14
CA ALA A 11 3.67 11.06 8.11
C ALA A 11 4.55 10.53 9.25
N GLY A 12 5.88 10.40 9.05
CA GLY A 12 6.84 10.05 10.09
C GLY A 12 6.97 11.13 11.17
N GLU A 13 6.93 12.41 10.80
CA GLU A 13 6.94 13.53 11.75
C GLU A 13 5.66 13.55 12.59
N ILE A 14 4.50 13.37 11.94
CA ILE A 14 3.21 13.25 12.64
C ILE A 14 3.25 12.12 13.68
N GLY A 15 3.80 10.95 13.28
CA GLY A 15 3.97 9.81 14.19
C GLY A 15 4.89 10.10 15.37
N ALA A 16 5.99 10.82 15.15
CA ALA A 16 6.91 11.23 16.22
C ALA A 16 6.24 12.16 17.24
N ARG A 17 5.43 13.14 16.79
CA ARG A 17 4.63 14.03 17.64
C ARG A 17 3.55 13.25 18.39
N GLY A 18 2.84 12.34 17.73
CA GLY A 18 1.88 11.44 18.39
C GLY A 18 2.51 10.59 19.48
N ALA A 19 3.68 10.00 19.23
CA ALA A 19 4.44 9.26 20.22
C ALA A 19 4.89 10.14 21.42
N ALA A 20 5.23 11.42 21.18
CA ALA A 20 5.55 12.37 22.25
C ALA A 20 4.32 12.67 23.12
N ARG A 21 3.13 12.84 22.52
CA ARG A 21 1.86 12.98 23.26
C ARG A 21 1.58 11.78 24.17
N VAL A 22 1.70 10.58 23.64
CA VAL A 22 1.49 9.34 24.42
C VAL A 22 2.45 9.27 25.62
N ARG A 23 3.73 9.60 25.41
CA ARG A 23 4.71 9.68 26.52
C ARG A 23 4.37 10.74 27.56
N ALA A 24 3.68 11.80 27.18
CA ALA A 24 3.19 12.85 28.06
C ALA A 24 1.85 12.51 28.74
N GLY A 25 1.31 11.31 28.53
CA GLY A 25 -0.01 10.88 29.05
C GLY A 25 -1.20 11.52 28.34
N LEU A 26 -0.96 12.13 27.16
CA LEU A 26 -2.02 12.75 26.36
C LEU A 26 -2.59 11.76 25.34
N PRO A 27 -3.88 11.83 25.02
CA PRO A 27 -4.51 10.92 24.08
C PRO A 27 -4.03 11.17 22.64
N PHE A 28 -3.99 10.05 21.85
CA PHE A 28 -3.58 10.09 20.45
C PHE A 28 -4.30 9.02 19.62
N VAL A 29 -4.88 9.41 18.50
CA VAL A 29 -5.51 8.51 17.53
C VAL A 29 -4.63 8.40 16.28
N PRO A 30 -4.03 7.23 15.97
CA PRO A 30 -2.98 7.09 14.95
C PRO A 30 -3.51 6.81 13.54
N MET A 31 -4.22 7.75 12.91
CA MET A 31 -4.75 7.61 11.54
C MET A 31 -3.76 8.04 10.44
N HIS A 32 -2.51 8.37 10.78
CA HIS A 32 -1.48 8.85 9.84
C HIS A 32 -0.73 7.72 9.14
N TYR A 33 -0.58 6.55 9.78
CA TYR A 33 0.10 5.41 9.18
C TYR A 33 -0.83 4.49 8.41
N GLY A 34 -0.29 3.93 7.34
CA GLY A 34 -0.94 2.89 6.56
C GLY A 34 -0.65 1.50 7.13
N GLN A 35 -0.98 1.28 8.40
CA GLN A 35 -0.80 -0.03 9.04
C GLN A 35 -2.04 -0.41 9.87
N PRO A 36 -2.38 -1.70 9.90
CA PRO A 36 -3.41 -2.20 10.81
C PRO A 36 -3.08 -1.91 12.28
N SER A 37 -4.07 -1.49 13.06
CA SER A 37 -3.94 -1.32 14.52
C SER A 37 -3.90 -2.65 15.26
N ALA A 38 -4.50 -3.70 14.69
CA ALA A 38 -4.42 -5.04 15.23
C ALA A 38 -3.10 -5.73 14.87
N GLY A 39 -2.59 -6.55 15.79
CA GLY A 39 -1.43 -7.39 15.57
C GLY A 39 -1.71 -8.58 14.63
N ALA A 40 -0.67 -9.35 14.35
CA ALA A 40 -0.75 -10.59 13.58
C ALA A 40 -1.78 -11.57 14.20
N PRO A 41 -2.37 -12.46 13.39
CA PRO A 41 -3.26 -13.52 13.91
C PRO A 41 -2.61 -14.33 15.05
N ALA A 42 -3.42 -14.76 16.01
CA ALA A 42 -2.91 -15.49 17.18
C ALA A 42 -2.14 -16.77 16.78
N ALA A 43 -2.60 -17.47 15.76
CA ALA A 43 -1.92 -18.67 15.25
C ALA A 43 -0.53 -18.33 14.67
N ALA A 44 -0.37 -17.18 14.02
CA ALA A 44 0.93 -16.70 13.53
C ALA A 44 1.91 -16.46 14.68
N ILE A 45 1.46 -15.80 15.75
CA ILE A 45 2.25 -15.54 16.94
C ILE A 45 2.65 -16.86 17.61
N ALA A 46 1.68 -17.78 17.79
CA ALA A 46 1.93 -19.10 18.36
C ALA A 46 2.91 -19.93 17.50
N ALA A 47 2.83 -19.85 16.17
CA ALA A 47 3.78 -20.49 15.27
C ALA A 47 5.19 -19.91 15.45
N ALA A 48 5.32 -18.59 15.54
CA ALA A 48 6.61 -17.95 15.79
C ALA A 48 7.26 -18.41 17.11
N HIS A 49 6.50 -18.48 18.19
CA HIS A 49 7.00 -19.01 19.47
C HIS A 49 7.51 -20.45 19.34
N ARG A 50 6.72 -21.35 18.71
CA ARG A 50 7.16 -22.75 18.48
C ARG A 50 8.42 -22.82 17.62
N THR A 51 8.56 -21.93 16.65
CA THR A 51 9.73 -21.90 15.78
C THR A 51 10.98 -21.46 16.55
N LEU A 52 10.89 -20.45 17.40
CA LEU A 52 12.00 -19.99 18.24
C LEU A 52 12.56 -21.11 19.13
N ASP A 53 11.72 -22.03 19.59
CA ASP A 53 12.11 -23.15 20.46
C ASP A 53 12.80 -24.31 19.71
N ARG A 54 12.63 -24.41 18.37
CA ARG A 54 12.96 -25.64 17.62
C ARG A 54 13.80 -25.45 16.38
N ASP A 55 13.84 -24.24 15.82
CA ASP A 55 14.51 -23.95 14.55
C ASP A 55 15.72 -23.05 14.78
N PRO A 56 16.89 -23.36 14.21
CA PRO A 56 18.09 -22.54 14.30
C PRO A 56 17.97 -21.20 13.55
N LEU A 57 16.88 -20.96 12.80
CA LEU A 57 16.61 -19.75 12.03
C LEU A 57 17.68 -19.44 10.98
N GLY A 58 18.13 -20.47 10.25
CA GLY A 58 19.08 -20.31 9.17
C GLY A 58 18.50 -19.58 7.95
N TYR A 59 19.38 -19.28 6.99
CA TYR A 59 18.95 -18.71 5.70
C TYR A 59 18.22 -19.77 4.89
N THR A 60 16.89 -19.65 4.82
CA THR A 60 16.05 -20.58 4.07
C THR A 60 14.82 -19.89 3.47
N GLU A 61 14.32 -20.47 2.40
CA GLU A 61 12.99 -20.19 1.85
C GLU A 61 12.16 -21.45 2.00
N LEU A 62 11.05 -21.36 2.73
CA LEU A 62 10.19 -22.51 3.02
C LEU A 62 9.32 -22.84 1.78
N PRO A 63 9.45 -24.06 1.21
CA PRO A 63 8.61 -24.47 0.09
C PRO A 63 7.11 -24.41 0.41
N GLU A 64 6.74 -24.80 1.62
CA GLU A 64 5.36 -24.78 2.11
C GLU A 64 4.71 -23.41 1.99
N LEU A 65 5.45 -22.31 2.25
CA LEU A 65 4.92 -20.96 2.10
C LEU A 65 4.61 -20.64 0.63
N ARG A 66 5.49 -21.06 -0.29
CA ARG A 66 5.24 -20.89 -1.74
C ARG A 66 4.02 -21.69 -2.20
N GLU A 67 3.86 -22.93 -1.70
CA GLU A 67 2.70 -23.78 -1.98
C GLU A 67 1.39 -23.12 -1.51
N LYS A 68 1.38 -22.54 -0.30
CA LYS A 68 0.23 -21.81 0.22
C LYS A 68 -0.08 -20.56 -0.62
N ILE A 69 0.94 -19.84 -1.09
CA ILE A 69 0.74 -18.71 -2.00
C ILE A 69 0.13 -19.18 -3.33
N VAL A 70 0.60 -20.27 -3.89
CA VAL A 70 -0.01 -20.87 -5.11
C VAL A 70 -1.48 -21.24 -4.86
N ALA A 71 -1.77 -21.89 -3.72
CA ALA A 71 -3.13 -22.23 -3.32
C ALA A 71 -4.03 -20.98 -3.13
N TYR A 72 -3.49 -19.89 -2.59
CA TYR A 72 -4.18 -18.60 -2.48
C TYR A 72 -4.61 -18.07 -3.85
N TYR A 73 -3.72 -18.08 -4.86
CA TYR A 73 -4.08 -17.64 -6.22
C TYR A 73 -5.13 -18.54 -6.87
N ALA A 74 -5.04 -19.86 -6.67
CA ALA A 74 -6.06 -20.80 -7.15
C ALA A 74 -7.43 -20.54 -6.51
N ALA A 75 -7.48 -20.41 -5.20
CA ALA A 75 -8.73 -20.24 -4.44
C ALA A 75 -9.35 -18.84 -4.64
N THR A 76 -8.53 -17.79 -4.69
CA THR A 76 -9.03 -16.41 -4.70
C THR A 76 -9.24 -15.86 -6.11
N HIS A 77 -8.38 -16.24 -7.04
CA HIS A 77 -8.30 -15.67 -8.38
C HIS A 77 -8.55 -16.69 -9.50
N SER A 78 -8.73 -17.97 -9.16
CA SER A 78 -8.86 -19.08 -10.13
C SER A 78 -7.68 -19.19 -11.11
N ILE A 79 -6.47 -18.90 -10.59
CA ILE A 79 -5.23 -18.94 -11.37
C ILE A 79 -4.42 -20.17 -11.00
N GLU A 80 -4.11 -21.00 -11.99
CA GLU A 80 -3.10 -22.05 -11.86
C GLU A 80 -1.70 -21.43 -11.99
N LEU A 81 -1.02 -21.27 -10.85
CA LEU A 81 0.27 -20.60 -10.77
C LEU A 81 1.41 -21.61 -10.68
N ASP A 82 2.39 -21.52 -11.57
CA ASP A 82 3.65 -22.26 -11.44
C ASP A 82 4.43 -21.75 -10.21
N ILE A 83 4.70 -22.64 -9.25
CA ILE A 83 5.42 -22.32 -8.02
C ILE A 83 6.80 -21.70 -8.25
N GLY A 84 7.46 -22.02 -9.36
CA GLY A 84 8.75 -21.44 -9.75
C GLY A 84 8.66 -19.96 -10.16
N ARG A 85 7.46 -19.39 -10.27
CA ARG A 85 7.22 -17.96 -10.49
C ARG A 85 7.06 -17.17 -9.19
N VAL A 86 6.88 -17.86 -8.07
CA VAL A 86 6.68 -17.23 -6.74
C VAL A 86 8.04 -17.03 -6.09
N LEU A 87 8.41 -15.79 -5.82
CA LEU A 87 9.63 -15.40 -5.14
C LEU A 87 9.28 -14.74 -3.79
N LEU A 88 9.84 -15.25 -2.71
CA LEU A 88 9.66 -14.67 -1.38
C LEU A 88 10.53 -13.43 -1.22
N THR A 89 10.04 -12.42 -0.50
CA THR A 89 10.72 -11.13 -0.37
C THR A 89 10.66 -10.59 1.06
N ALA A 90 11.62 -9.75 1.43
CA ALA A 90 11.61 -9.04 2.72
C ALA A 90 10.56 -7.90 2.71
N GLY A 91 9.30 -8.25 2.40
CA GLY A 91 8.17 -7.36 2.20
C GLY A 91 8.13 -6.75 0.80
N ALA A 92 7.00 -6.08 0.48
CA ALA A 92 6.78 -5.46 -0.83
C ALA A 92 7.86 -4.42 -1.20
N SER A 93 8.45 -3.72 -0.23
CA SER A 93 9.52 -2.74 -0.52
C SER A 93 10.76 -3.39 -1.12
N ALA A 94 11.17 -4.55 -0.62
CA ALA A 94 12.28 -5.31 -1.20
C ALA A 94 11.92 -5.86 -2.59
N ALA A 95 10.68 -6.31 -2.78
CA ALA A 95 10.16 -6.73 -4.08
C ALA A 95 10.23 -5.60 -5.11
N LEU A 96 9.80 -4.38 -4.76
CA LEU A 96 9.87 -3.21 -5.64
C LEU A 96 11.31 -2.88 -6.03
N VAL A 97 12.23 -2.83 -5.03
CA VAL A 97 13.65 -2.54 -5.29
C VAL A 97 14.26 -3.59 -6.23
N ALA A 98 14.03 -4.87 -5.96
CA ALA A 98 14.54 -5.96 -6.80
C ALA A 98 13.94 -5.93 -8.22
N ALA A 99 12.63 -5.67 -8.35
CA ALA A 99 11.97 -5.53 -9.64
C ALA A 99 12.56 -4.36 -10.44
N TYR A 100 12.69 -3.19 -9.83
CA TYR A 100 13.24 -2.02 -10.51
C TYR A 100 14.69 -2.24 -10.94
N ALA A 101 15.53 -2.77 -10.05
CA ALA A 101 16.95 -3.03 -10.36
C ALA A 101 17.14 -4.11 -11.42
N ALA A 102 16.27 -5.12 -11.47
CA ALA A 102 16.38 -6.21 -12.45
C ALA A 102 15.82 -5.85 -13.84
N LEU A 103 14.81 -4.96 -13.89
CA LEU A 103 14.04 -4.70 -15.10
C LEU A 103 14.47 -3.44 -15.85
N PHE A 104 15.05 -2.48 -15.15
CA PHE A 104 15.34 -1.16 -15.69
C PHE A 104 16.80 -0.76 -15.51
N ARG A 105 17.26 0.13 -16.38
CA ARG A 105 18.62 0.72 -16.35
C ARG A 105 18.53 2.15 -15.82
N PRO A 106 19.58 2.69 -15.19
CA PRO A 106 19.64 4.11 -14.86
C PRO A 106 19.27 5.01 -16.04
N GLY A 107 18.34 5.93 -15.82
CA GLY A 107 17.78 6.79 -16.85
C GLY A 107 16.53 6.26 -17.54
N ASP A 108 16.15 4.98 -17.36
CA ASP A 108 14.87 4.48 -17.86
C ASP A 108 13.70 5.19 -17.16
N ARG A 109 12.67 5.50 -17.94
CA ARG A 109 11.46 6.16 -17.48
C ARG A 109 10.45 5.12 -16.95
N VAL A 110 9.91 5.36 -15.76
CA VAL A 110 8.89 4.49 -15.19
C VAL A 110 7.69 5.33 -14.79
N ALA A 111 6.54 5.05 -15.40
CA ALA A 111 5.30 5.74 -15.08
C ALA A 111 4.75 5.28 -13.73
N ILE A 112 4.26 6.25 -12.95
CA ILE A 112 3.58 6.05 -11.66
C ILE A 112 2.37 6.97 -11.59
N LEU A 113 1.44 6.67 -10.67
CA LEU A 113 0.25 7.49 -10.48
C LEU A 113 0.50 8.60 -9.46
N ARG A 114 -0.16 9.73 -9.66
CA ARG A 114 -0.24 10.86 -8.74
C ARG A 114 -1.72 11.26 -8.56
N PRO A 115 -2.31 11.22 -7.35
CA PRO A 115 -1.65 10.81 -6.10
C PRO A 115 -1.26 9.32 -6.08
N GLY A 116 -0.16 9.00 -5.38
CA GLY A 116 0.36 7.64 -5.29
C GLY A 116 1.26 7.41 -4.07
N TYR A 117 1.58 6.16 -3.79
CA TYR A 117 2.44 5.83 -2.67
C TYR A 117 3.86 6.43 -2.87
N PRO A 118 4.35 7.27 -1.93
CA PRO A 118 5.58 8.04 -2.13
C PRO A 118 6.83 7.19 -2.35
N ALA A 119 6.85 5.95 -1.85
CA ALA A 119 7.99 5.07 -2.05
C ALA A 119 8.20 4.67 -3.52
N TYR A 120 7.18 4.70 -4.37
CA TYR A 120 7.40 4.45 -5.80
C TYR A 120 8.34 5.49 -6.38
N ARG A 121 7.99 6.78 -6.27
CA ARG A 121 8.80 7.90 -6.75
C ARG A 121 10.20 7.90 -6.13
N ASN A 122 10.26 7.77 -4.81
CA ASN A 122 11.50 7.86 -4.07
C ASN A 122 12.44 6.69 -4.36
N THR A 123 11.93 5.46 -4.49
CA THR A 123 12.75 4.29 -4.83
C THR A 123 13.25 4.35 -6.26
N LEU A 124 12.40 4.78 -7.21
CA LEU A 124 12.82 5.01 -8.60
C LEU A 124 13.96 6.04 -8.65
N ALA A 125 13.79 7.20 -8.00
CA ALA A 125 14.81 8.22 -7.94
C ALA A 125 16.12 7.72 -7.29
N ALA A 126 16.02 6.97 -6.17
CA ALA A 126 17.17 6.39 -5.48
C ALA A 126 17.98 5.45 -6.39
N LEU A 127 17.29 4.72 -7.28
CA LEU A 127 17.89 3.82 -8.27
C LEU A 127 18.27 4.55 -9.58
N ARG A 128 18.18 5.89 -9.61
CA ARG A 128 18.47 6.72 -10.78
C ARG A 128 17.57 6.40 -11.99
N LEU A 129 16.36 5.96 -11.74
CA LEU A 129 15.29 5.86 -12.72
C LEU A 129 14.53 7.19 -12.76
N ASP A 130 13.88 7.48 -13.89
CA ASP A 130 13.11 8.70 -14.09
C ASP A 130 11.62 8.44 -13.84
N PRO A 131 11.03 8.87 -12.69
CA PRO A 131 9.61 8.70 -12.42
C PRO A 131 8.78 9.66 -13.27
N VAL A 132 7.90 9.11 -14.10
CA VAL A 132 6.94 9.86 -14.93
C VAL A 132 5.57 9.82 -14.27
N GLU A 133 5.13 10.94 -13.72
CA GLU A 133 3.88 11.01 -12.97
C GLU A 133 2.67 11.20 -13.88
N ILE A 134 1.65 10.34 -13.73
CA ILE A 134 0.34 10.44 -14.38
C ILE A 134 -0.65 10.97 -13.36
N HIS A 135 -1.18 12.17 -13.58
CA HIS A 135 -2.19 12.74 -12.69
C HIS A 135 -3.54 12.04 -12.88
N CYS A 136 -4.11 11.54 -11.79
CA CYS A 136 -5.43 10.92 -11.71
C CYS A 136 -6.25 11.64 -10.64
N GLY A 137 -7.12 12.56 -11.05
CA GLY A 137 -7.91 13.38 -10.15
C GLY A 137 -9.20 12.70 -9.66
N PRO A 138 -9.90 13.33 -8.69
CA PRO A 138 -11.16 12.83 -8.17
C PRO A 138 -12.27 12.71 -9.21
N GLY A 139 -12.29 13.58 -10.24
CA GLY A 139 -13.24 13.50 -11.36
C GLY A 139 -13.12 12.23 -12.21
N GLN A 140 -12.00 11.51 -12.10
CA GLN A 140 -11.74 10.23 -12.75
C GLN A 140 -11.80 9.06 -11.74
N GLY A 141 -12.27 9.30 -10.50
CA GLY A 141 -12.19 8.31 -9.41
C GLY A 141 -10.76 7.89 -9.07
N PHE A 142 -9.75 8.74 -9.36
CA PHE A 142 -8.33 8.46 -9.22
C PHE A 142 -7.81 7.29 -10.07
N HIS A 143 -8.50 6.96 -11.17
CA HIS A 143 -8.09 5.90 -12.08
C HIS A 143 -7.30 6.44 -13.26
N PRO A 144 -6.18 5.78 -13.67
CA PRO A 144 -5.52 6.08 -14.93
C PRO A 144 -6.36 5.60 -16.11
N THR A 145 -6.19 6.24 -17.26
CA THR A 145 -6.84 5.84 -18.52
C THR A 145 -5.81 5.38 -19.55
N PRO A 146 -6.20 4.52 -20.50
CA PRO A 146 -5.35 4.17 -21.63
C PRO A 146 -4.82 5.38 -22.39
N ALA A 147 -5.66 6.40 -22.63
CA ALA A 147 -5.28 7.62 -23.32
C ALA A 147 -4.14 8.39 -22.61
N GLN A 148 -4.12 8.40 -21.27
CA GLN A 148 -3.03 9.02 -20.52
C GLN A 148 -1.72 8.24 -20.70
N ILE A 149 -1.75 6.90 -20.79
CA ILE A 149 -0.57 6.09 -21.10
C ILE A 149 -0.11 6.34 -22.54
N GLU A 150 -1.04 6.41 -23.49
CA GLU A 150 -0.76 6.67 -24.91
C GLU A 150 -0.13 8.04 -25.12
N ALA A 151 -0.52 9.05 -24.38
CA ALA A 151 -0.02 10.41 -24.46
C ALA A 151 1.45 10.57 -23.95
N LEU A 152 1.99 9.58 -23.22
CA LEU A 152 3.37 9.66 -22.74
C LEU A 152 4.37 9.57 -23.90
N SER A 153 5.18 10.60 -24.08
CA SER A 153 6.22 10.66 -25.12
C SER A 153 7.53 11.19 -24.54
N PRO A 154 8.66 10.48 -24.72
CA PRO A 154 8.74 9.11 -25.21
C PRO A 154 8.02 8.11 -24.28
N ALA A 155 7.67 6.93 -24.81
CA ALA A 155 7.04 5.88 -24.02
C ALA A 155 7.94 5.47 -22.83
N PRO A 156 7.41 5.30 -21.62
CA PRO A 156 8.19 4.81 -20.49
C PRO A 156 8.52 3.31 -20.68
N GLN A 157 9.59 2.83 -20.04
CA GLN A 157 9.98 1.44 -20.05
C GLN A 157 9.14 0.60 -19.06
N GLY A 158 8.57 1.27 -18.03
CA GLY A 158 7.75 0.61 -17.02
C GLY A 158 6.55 1.44 -16.60
N PHE A 159 5.57 0.76 -16.00
CA PHE A 159 4.41 1.36 -15.35
C PHE A 159 4.11 0.61 -14.05
N VAL A 160 4.02 1.35 -12.95
CA VAL A 160 3.61 0.82 -11.65
C VAL A 160 2.17 1.21 -11.37
N VAL A 161 1.31 0.23 -11.16
CA VAL A 161 -0.09 0.43 -10.82
C VAL A 161 -0.42 -0.30 -9.52
N ALA A 162 -1.15 0.36 -8.61
CA ALA A 162 -1.68 -0.25 -7.40
C ALA A 162 -3.20 -0.29 -7.45
N SER A 163 -3.80 -1.45 -7.16
CA SER A 163 -5.25 -1.62 -7.10
C SER A 163 -5.59 -2.72 -6.08
N PRO A 164 -6.15 -2.36 -4.91
CA PRO A 164 -6.51 -1.01 -4.42
C PRO A 164 -5.31 -0.10 -4.17
N ALA A 165 -5.49 1.21 -4.35
CA ALA A 165 -4.42 2.20 -4.31
C ALA A 165 -4.26 2.89 -2.94
N ASN A 166 -3.05 3.25 -2.58
CA ASN A 166 -2.72 4.20 -1.51
C ASN A 166 -2.32 5.54 -2.17
N PRO A 167 -2.97 6.68 -1.87
CA PRO A 167 -3.79 6.97 -0.68
C PRO A 167 -5.30 6.86 -0.89
N THR A 168 -5.79 6.57 -2.07
CA THR A 168 -7.17 6.83 -2.50
C THR A 168 -8.15 5.69 -2.19
N GLY A 169 -7.66 4.45 -2.03
CA GLY A 169 -8.51 3.26 -1.96
C GLY A 169 -9.21 2.91 -3.27
N ALA A 170 -8.89 3.62 -4.35
CA ALA A 170 -9.45 3.37 -5.68
C ALA A 170 -9.05 1.98 -6.20
N MET A 171 -9.98 1.29 -6.86
CA MET A 171 -9.78 -0.07 -7.32
C MET A 171 -10.27 -0.23 -8.75
N LEU A 172 -9.37 -0.63 -9.65
CA LEU A 172 -9.68 -0.92 -11.04
C LEU A 172 -10.55 -2.19 -11.16
N ASP A 173 -11.54 -2.16 -12.04
CA ASP A 173 -12.23 -3.38 -12.44
C ASP A 173 -11.47 -4.13 -13.54
N SER A 174 -11.97 -5.31 -13.94
CA SER A 174 -11.31 -6.16 -14.94
C SER A 174 -11.21 -5.50 -16.31
N HIS A 175 -12.20 -4.70 -16.68
CA HIS A 175 -12.20 -3.98 -17.97
C HIS A 175 -11.16 -2.85 -17.96
N GLN A 176 -11.16 -2.03 -16.90
CA GLN A 176 -10.21 -0.92 -16.72
C GLN A 176 -8.77 -1.43 -16.68
N LEU A 177 -8.51 -2.45 -15.84
CA LEU A 177 -7.17 -3.04 -15.73
C LEU A 177 -6.74 -3.70 -17.05
N GLY A 178 -7.65 -4.42 -17.72
CA GLY A 178 -7.39 -5.06 -19.01
C GLY A 178 -7.03 -4.05 -20.11
N ALA A 179 -7.74 -2.93 -20.17
CA ALA A 179 -7.45 -1.86 -21.13
C ALA A 179 -6.05 -1.26 -20.88
N LEU A 180 -5.68 -1.00 -19.63
CA LEU A 180 -4.35 -0.50 -19.27
C LEU A 180 -3.24 -1.50 -19.64
N LEU A 181 -3.40 -2.77 -19.27
CA LEU A 181 -2.42 -3.83 -19.57
C LEU A 181 -2.24 -4.01 -21.09
N SER A 182 -3.34 -3.98 -21.86
CA SER A 182 -3.32 -4.05 -23.32
C SER A 182 -2.55 -2.88 -23.94
N THR A 183 -2.84 -1.66 -23.48
CA THR A 183 -2.14 -0.44 -23.94
C THR A 183 -0.65 -0.50 -23.60
N CYS A 184 -0.29 -0.90 -22.39
CA CYS A 184 1.09 -1.05 -21.97
C CYS A 184 1.82 -2.08 -22.85
N ARG A 185 1.19 -3.23 -23.09
CA ARG A 185 1.75 -4.30 -23.95
C ARG A 185 1.99 -3.80 -25.37
N ALA A 186 1.02 -3.11 -25.98
CA ALA A 186 1.13 -2.57 -27.34
C ALA A 186 2.27 -1.56 -27.49
N ARG A 187 2.67 -0.91 -26.39
CA ARG A 187 3.74 0.08 -26.34
C ARG A 187 5.07 -0.46 -25.77
N GLY A 188 5.16 -1.76 -25.47
CA GLY A 188 6.35 -2.38 -24.89
C GLY A 188 6.66 -1.93 -23.47
N ILE A 189 5.66 -1.44 -22.73
CA ILE A 189 5.78 -0.97 -21.35
C ILE A 189 5.59 -2.16 -20.39
N ARG A 190 6.56 -2.41 -19.52
CA ARG A 190 6.47 -3.47 -18.48
C ARG A 190 5.59 -3.00 -17.34
N VAL A 191 4.61 -3.80 -16.94
CA VAL A 191 3.71 -3.46 -15.84
C VAL A 191 4.14 -4.19 -14.56
N ILE A 192 4.20 -3.44 -13.46
CA ILE A 192 4.33 -3.94 -12.10
C ILE A 192 3.02 -3.60 -11.39
N SER A 193 2.26 -4.64 -11.03
CA SER A 193 1.01 -4.52 -10.27
C SER A 193 1.30 -4.70 -8.78
N ASP A 194 1.12 -3.62 -8.01
CA ASP A 194 1.19 -3.69 -6.55
C ASP A 194 -0.20 -4.05 -5.99
N GLU A 195 -0.32 -5.30 -5.54
CA GLU A 195 -1.54 -5.90 -5.04
C GLU A 195 -1.56 -6.06 -3.51
N ILE A 196 -0.77 -5.24 -2.82
CA ILE A 196 -0.56 -5.34 -1.36
C ILE A 196 -1.85 -5.24 -0.55
N TYR A 197 -2.92 -4.63 -1.10
CA TYR A 197 -4.21 -4.50 -0.45
C TYR A 197 -5.25 -5.53 -0.89
N HIS A 198 -4.89 -6.53 -1.70
CA HIS A 198 -5.80 -7.61 -2.05
C HIS A 198 -6.33 -8.32 -0.81
N GLY A 199 -7.62 -8.64 -0.82
CA GLY A 199 -8.36 -9.15 0.33
C GLY A 199 -8.96 -8.06 1.23
N ILE A 200 -8.54 -6.79 1.08
CA ILE A 200 -9.15 -5.65 1.77
C ILE A 200 -9.92 -4.84 0.73
N SER A 201 -11.17 -5.22 0.50
CA SER A 201 -12.07 -4.56 -0.46
C SER A 201 -13.50 -4.60 0.02
N PHE A 202 -14.32 -3.66 -0.47
CA PHE A 202 -15.68 -3.42 0.00
C PHE A 202 -16.65 -3.49 -1.18
N GLY A 203 -17.51 -4.51 -1.17
CA GLY A 203 -18.50 -4.75 -2.23
C GLY A 203 -18.04 -5.68 -3.34
N ARG A 204 -16.86 -5.48 -3.93
CA ARG A 204 -16.29 -6.33 -4.98
C ARG A 204 -14.88 -6.79 -4.65
N ARG A 205 -14.46 -7.93 -5.16
CA ARG A 205 -13.08 -8.43 -5.05
C ARG A 205 -12.14 -7.61 -5.96
N ALA A 206 -10.92 -7.39 -5.49
CA ALA A 206 -9.86 -6.86 -6.34
C ALA A 206 -9.47 -7.87 -7.43
N VAL A 207 -9.19 -7.38 -8.63
CA VAL A 207 -8.77 -8.18 -9.78
C VAL A 207 -7.25 -8.21 -9.83
N SER A 208 -6.66 -9.40 -9.86
CA SER A 208 -5.22 -9.54 -10.06
C SER A 208 -4.84 -9.29 -11.52
N ALA A 209 -3.72 -8.63 -11.74
CA ALA A 209 -3.18 -8.48 -13.09
C ALA A 209 -2.93 -9.84 -13.76
N LEU A 210 -2.65 -10.88 -12.98
CA LEU A 210 -2.44 -12.25 -13.47
C LEU A 210 -3.71 -12.90 -14.02
N GLU A 211 -4.91 -12.43 -13.64
CA GLU A 211 -6.18 -12.91 -14.23
C GLU A 211 -6.33 -12.48 -15.71
N ILE A 212 -5.61 -11.42 -16.10
CA ILE A 212 -5.71 -10.78 -17.41
C ILE A 212 -4.45 -11.02 -18.24
N ASP A 213 -3.29 -10.92 -17.61
CA ASP A 213 -1.98 -11.07 -18.24
C ASP A 213 -1.08 -11.96 -17.40
N SER A 214 -0.93 -13.20 -17.82
CA SER A 214 -0.05 -14.16 -17.14
C SER A 214 1.44 -13.73 -17.13
N GLY A 215 1.84 -12.77 -17.97
CA GLY A 215 3.16 -12.18 -18.02
C GLY A 215 3.35 -10.97 -17.10
N ALA A 216 2.31 -10.52 -16.38
CA ALA A 216 2.42 -9.42 -15.44
C ALA A 216 3.34 -9.78 -14.26
N ILE A 217 4.00 -8.73 -13.72
CA ILE A 217 4.71 -8.83 -12.45
C ILE A 217 3.77 -8.34 -11.37
N VAL A 218 3.53 -9.19 -10.38
CA VAL A 218 2.67 -8.87 -9.24
C VAL A 218 3.51 -8.84 -7.97
N ILE A 219 3.25 -7.84 -7.12
CA ILE A 219 3.86 -7.71 -5.78
C ILE A 219 2.74 -7.75 -4.74
N ASN A 220 2.96 -8.52 -3.69
CA ASN A 220 2.04 -8.61 -2.56
C ASN A 220 2.82 -8.77 -1.24
N SER A 221 2.12 -8.72 -0.10
CA SER A 221 2.78 -8.73 1.20
C SER A 221 1.87 -9.23 2.32
N PHE A 222 2.46 -9.75 3.38
CA PHE A 222 1.78 -10.08 4.63
C PHE A 222 1.48 -8.85 5.50
N SER A 223 1.93 -7.67 5.09
CA SER A 223 1.84 -6.44 5.89
C SER A 223 0.41 -5.94 6.12
N LYS A 224 -0.55 -6.17 5.19
CA LYS A 224 -1.85 -5.51 5.22
C LYS A 224 -2.97 -6.47 5.62
N LEU A 225 -3.41 -7.36 4.75
CA LEU A 225 -4.47 -8.33 5.06
C LEU A 225 -4.11 -9.16 6.29
N TYR A 226 -2.89 -9.69 6.34
CA TYR A 226 -2.43 -10.57 7.42
C TYR A 226 -1.96 -9.81 8.66
N ARG A 227 -2.01 -8.48 8.68
CA ARG A 227 -1.63 -7.61 9.82
C ARG A 227 -0.21 -7.86 10.35
N MET A 228 0.74 -8.15 9.45
CA MET A 228 2.12 -8.48 9.76
C MET A 228 3.13 -7.44 9.23
N PRO A 229 2.93 -6.10 9.43
CA PRO A 229 3.81 -5.11 8.81
C PRO A 229 5.25 -5.17 9.33
N GLY A 230 5.45 -5.39 10.63
CA GLY A 230 6.78 -5.48 11.28
C GLY A 230 7.53 -6.77 10.97
N TRP A 231 6.89 -7.80 10.46
CA TRP A 231 7.50 -9.11 10.16
C TRP A 231 8.34 -9.11 8.89
N ARG A 232 8.19 -8.07 8.05
CA ARG A 232 8.96 -7.86 6.82
C ARG A 232 8.93 -9.06 5.88
N LEU A 233 7.75 -9.53 5.53
CA LEU A 233 7.55 -10.64 4.60
C LEU A 233 6.55 -10.27 3.50
N GLY A 234 6.83 -10.72 2.28
CA GLY A 234 6.00 -10.58 1.11
C GLY A 234 6.39 -11.56 0.03
N TRP A 235 5.80 -11.40 -1.11
CA TRP A 235 6.13 -12.19 -2.29
C TRP A 235 5.93 -11.38 -3.57
N MET A 236 6.52 -11.86 -4.63
CA MET A 236 6.22 -11.43 -5.97
C MET A 236 5.97 -12.63 -6.88
N VAL A 237 5.14 -12.43 -7.89
CA VAL A 237 4.93 -13.39 -8.98
C VAL A 237 5.48 -12.76 -10.24
N VAL A 238 6.36 -13.47 -10.91
CA VAL A 238 7.10 -12.97 -12.07
C VAL A 238 6.97 -13.93 -13.26
N PRO A 239 7.21 -13.48 -14.51
CA PRO A 239 7.36 -14.39 -15.65
C PRO A 239 8.43 -15.44 -15.39
N ARG A 240 8.20 -16.67 -15.83
CA ARG A 240 9.08 -17.81 -15.59
C ARG A 240 10.52 -17.53 -16.02
N ASP A 241 10.68 -16.91 -17.19
CA ASP A 241 12.00 -16.64 -17.78
C ASP A 241 12.81 -15.59 -16.99
N TRP A 242 12.15 -14.81 -16.14
CA TRP A 242 12.79 -13.78 -15.32
C TRP A 242 13.01 -14.21 -13.87
N ALA A 243 12.38 -15.30 -13.45
CA ALA A 243 12.38 -15.72 -12.06
C ALA A 243 13.79 -15.94 -11.49
N ALA A 244 14.65 -16.66 -12.21
CA ALA A 244 16.02 -16.91 -11.77
C ALA A 244 16.86 -15.63 -11.65
N GLN A 245 16.72 -14.70 -12.61
CA GLN A 245 17.43 -13.43 -12.59
C GLN A 245 16.95 -12.56 -11.43
N ILE A 246 15.65 -12.37 -11.26
CA ILE A 246 15.08 -11.55 -10.18
C ILE A 246 15.40 -12.15 -8.82
N HIS A 247 15.35 -13.48 -8.68
CA HIS A 247 15.76 -14.18 -7.47
C HIS A 247 17.23 -13.90 -7.13
N SER A 248 18.13 -13.84 -8.14
CA SER A 248 19.52 -13.47 -7.92
C SER A 248 19.67 -12.05 -7.36
N TYR A 249 18.85 -11.08 -7.81
CA TYR A 249 18.83 -9.74 -7.20
C TYR A 249 18.37 -9.80 -5.75
N LEU A 250 17.28 -10.52 -5.47
CA LEU A 250 16.75 -10.66 -4.10
C LEU A 250 17.80 -11.23 -3.15
N ILE A 251 18.44 -12.34 -3.52
CA ILE A 251 19.44 -13.00 -2.67
C ILE A 251 20.70 -12.13 -2.47
N ASN A 252 21.18 -11.45 -3.50
CA ASN A 252 22.39 -10.64 -3.37
C ASN A 252 22.15 -9.31 -2.64
N MET A 253 20.93 -8.76 -2.68
CA MET A 253 20.60 -7.48 -2.02
C MET A 253 20.01 -7.66 -0.62
N PHE A 254 19.30 -8.75 -0.36
CA PHE A 254 18.49 -8.92 0.87
C PHE A 254 18.68 -10.26 1.57
N LEU A 255 19.36 -11.23 0.95
CA LEU A 255 19.37 -12.64 1.37
C LEU A 255 17.95 -13.24 1.35
N THR A 256 17.69 -14.22 2.24
CA THR A 256 16.34 -14.79 2.38
C THR A 256 15.50 -13.94 3.34
N PRO A 257 14.19 -13.89 3.14
CA PRO A 257 13.29 -13.32 4.15
C PRO A 257 13.40 -14.07 5.48
N SER A 258 13.06 -13.40 6.59
CA SER A 258 13.09 -14.00 7.93
C SER A 258 12.39 -15.35 7.99
N THR A 259 13.12 -16.41 8.37
CA THR A 259 12.57 -17.77 8.55
C THR A 259 11.46 -17.79 9.58
N LEU A 260 11.61 -17.04 10.69
CA LEU A 260 10.58 -16.87 11.70
C LEU A 260 9.27 -16.30 11.10
N ALA A 261 9.41 -15.26 10.26
CA ALA A 261 8.26 -14.66 9.60
C ALA A 261 7.57 -15.61 8.61
N GLN A 262 8.33 -16.47 7.93
CA GLN A 262 7.76 -17.46 7.00
C GLN A 262 6.91 -18.48 7.75
N HIS A 263 7.38 -19.05 8.87
CA HIS A 263 6.58 -19.96 9.69
C HIS A 263 5.32 -19.32 10.24
N ALA A 264 5.41 -18.08 10.71
CA ALA A 264 4.25 -17.32 11.16
C ALA A 264 3.25 -17.06 10.03
N ALA A 265 3.72 -16.75 8.84
CA ALA A 265 2.89 -16.48 7.67
C ALA A 265 2.13 -17.72 7.18
N ILE A 266 2.77 -18.90 7.21
CA ILE A 266 2.12 -20.17 6.91
C ILE A 266 0.88 -20.36 7.80
N ALA A 267 1.01 -20.11 9.10
CA ALA A 267 -0.12 -20.21 10.02
C ALA A 267 -1.15 -19.07 9.81
N ALA A 268 -0.69 -17.85 9.49
CA ALA A 268 -1.58 -16.72 9.25
C ALA A 268 -2.50 -16.93 8.02
N MET A 269 -2.03 -17.66 7.01
CA MET A 269 -2.79 -17.91 5.79
C MET A 269 -4.01 -18.82 6.00
N ASP A 270 -4.05 -19.56 7.10
CA ASP A 270 -5.19 -20.44 7.46
C ASP A 270 -6.26 -19.71 8.28
N GLU A 271 -5.98 -18.50 8.78
CA GLU A 271 -6.86 -17.75 9.68
C GLU A 271 -7.95 -16.94 8.93
N HIS A 272 -8.67 -17.58 8.01
CA HIS A 272 -9.63 -16.94 7.11
C HIS A 272 -10.72 -16.16 7.84
N GLU A 273 -11.27 -16.69 8.94
CA GLU A 273 -12.34 -16.02 9.70
C GLU A 273 -11.83 -14.78 10.44
N ASP A 274 -10.65 -14.86 11.04
CA ASP A 274 -10.02 -13.72 11.72
C ASP A 274 -9.67 -12.60 10.71
N LEU A 275 -9.11 -12.97 9.57
CA LEU A 275 -8.83 -12.00 8.50
C LEU A 275 -10.11 -11.32 8.00
N ALA A 276 -11.16 -12.11 7.73
CA ALA A 276 -12.46 -11.59 7.31
C ALA A 276 -13.13 -10.73 8.38
N HIS A 277 -12.97 -11.05 9.67
CA HIS A 277 -13.46 -10.24 10.77
C HIS A 277 -12.90 -8.82 10.74
N TRP A 278 -11.58 -8.68 10.55
CA TRP A 278 -10.93 -7.37 10.49
C TRP A 278 -11.31 -6.57 9.23
N VAL A 279 -11.48 -7.25 8.09
CA VAL A 279 -11.98 -6.59 6.87
C VAL A 279 -13.40 -6.03 7.11
N ARG A 280 -14.26 -6.77 7.84
CA ARG A 280 -15.59 -6.25 8.22
C ARG A 280 -15.51 -5.05 9.16
N ILE A 281 -14.55 -5.03 10.10
CA ILE A 281 -14.29 -3.86 10.95
C ILE A 281 -13.90 -2.66 10.09
N TYR A 282 -12.94 -2.83 9.17
CA TYR A 282 -12.53 -1.76 8.26
C TYR A 282 -13.69 -1.26 7.40
N GLY A 283 -14.58 -2.14 6.92
CA GLY A 283 -15.77 -1.76 6.18
C GLY A 283 -16.72 -0.87 7.00
N ARG A 284 -16.96 -1.21 8.28
CA ARG A 284 -17.75 -0.38 9.20
C ARG A 284 -17.06 0.97 9.49
N ASN A 285 -15.77 0.95 9.76
CA ASN A 285 -14.98 2.15 10.00
C ASN A 285 -14.99 3.09 8.78
N ARG A 286 -14.88 2.52 7.57
CA ARG A 286 -15.00 3.26 6.31
C ARG A 286 -16.32 4.03 6.23
N SER A 287 -17.44 3.35 6.43
CA SER A 287 -18.77 3.96 6.36
C SER A 287 -18.92 5.06 7.43
N ARG A 288 -18.61 4.72 8.67
CA ARG A 288 -18.72 5.64 9.80
C ARG A 288 -17.84 6.89 9.65
N LEU A 289 -16.58 6.71 9.22
CA LEU A 289 -15.68 7.83 8.98
C LEU A 289 -16.15 8.71 7.83
N THR A 290 -16.61 8.10 6.73
CA THR A 290 -17.15 8.85 5.57
C THR A 290 -18.34 9.70 5.97
N GLU A 291 -19.32 9.12 6.68
CA GLU A 291 -20.51 9.81 7.17
C GLU A 291 -20.15 10.91 8.18
N GLY A 292 -19.24 10.61 9.11
CA GLY A 292 -18.80 11.57 10.12
C GLY A 292 -18.06 12.77 9.51
N LEU A 293 -17.13 12.54 8.58
CA LEU A 293 -16.44 13.63 7.89
C LEU A 293 -17.40 14.49 7.06
N ALA A 294 -18.38 13.86 6.38
CA ALA A 294 -19.40 14.60 5.63
C ALA A 294 -20.27 15.49 6.55
N ALA A 295 -20.64 15.00 7.74
CA ALA A 295 -21.35 15.80 8.75
C ALA A 295 -20.53 17.00 9.27
N LEU A 296 -19.19 16.88 9.22
CA LEU A 296 -18.25 17.96 9.58
C LEU A 296 -17.90 18.89 8.40
N GLY A 297 -18.60 18.75 7.26
CA GLY A 297 -18.39 19.60 6.08
C GLY A 297 -17.28 19.11 5.14
N ILE A 298 -16.60 18.02 5.45
CA ILE A 298 -15.60 17.40 4.56
C ILE A 298 -16.31 16.42 3.64
N THR A 299 -16.88 16.93 2.54
CA THR A 299 -17.73 16.17 1.61
C THR A 299 -17.04 15.74 0.32
N ARG A 300 -15.88 16.33 0.02
CA ARG A 300 -15.13 16.03 -1.21
C ARG A 300 -14.24 14.80 -1.02
N ILE A 301 -14.89 13.64 -0.94
CA ILE A 301 -14.26 12.33 -0.77
C ILE A 301 -14.77 11.42 -1.89
N VAL A 302 -13.85 10.77 -2.62
CA VAL A 302 -14.21 9.63 -3.46
C VAL A 302 -14.23 8.41 -2.55
N PRO A 303 -15.37 7.73 -2.39
CA PRO A 303 -15.46 6.56 -1.51
C PRO A 303 -14.48 5.47 -1.96
N PRO A 304 -13.64 4.95 -1.05
CA PRO A 304 -12.68 3.90 -1.42
C PRO A 304 -13.37 2.56 -1.66
N ASP A 305 -12.98 1.86 -2.70
CA ASP A 305 -13.42 0.48 -3.00
C ASP A 305 -12.63 -0.56 -2.19
N GLY A 306 -11.41 -0.21 -1.79
CA GLY A 306 -10.52 -1.11 -1.06
C GLY A 306 -9.43 -0.37 -0.27
N ALA A 307 -8.43 -1.12 0.20
CA ALA A 307 -7.45 -0.66 1.19
C ALA A 307 -8.13 -0.20 2.50
N PHE A 308 -7.56 0.75 3.22
CA PHE A 308 -8.17 1.29 4.44
C PHE A 308 -7.90 2.79 4.60
N TYR A 309 -8.07 3.55 3.50
CA TYR A 309 -7.83 4.99 3.45
C TYR A 309 -9.02 5.74 2.89
N LEU A 310 -9.27 6.94 3.46
CA LEU A 310 -10.01 8.02 2.84
C LEU A 310 -9.02 9.11 2.44
N TYR A 311 -9.10 9.57 1.21
CA TYR A 311 -8.32 10.70 0.70
C TYR A 311 -9.27 11.86 0.44
N ALA A 312 -9.26 12.83 1.35
CA ALA A 312 -10.24 13.91 1.39
C ALA A 312 -9.64 15.22 0.88
N ASP A 313 -10.36 15.92 0.00
CA ASP A 313 -10.08 17.31 -0.37
C ASP A 313 -10.59 18.24 0.75
N VAL A 314 -9.65 18.82 1.46
CA VAL A 314 -9.87 19.79 2.55
C VAL A 314 -9.51 21.22 2.13
N GLY A 315 -9.40 21.48 0.83
CA GLY A 315 -8.97 22.77 0.27
C GLY A 315 -9.91 23.95 0.59
N HIS A 316 -11.08 23.68 1.17
CA HIS A 316 -11.97 24.70 1.73
C HIS A 316 -11.63 25.07 3.18
N LEU A 317 -10.77 24.29 3.84
CA LEU A 317 -10.29 24.51 5.20
C LEU A 317 -8.85 25.02 5.23
N THR A 318 -8.00 24.53 4.32
CA THR A 318 -6.57 24.86 4.27
C THR A 318 -5.98 24.72 2.87
N GLN A 319 -4.93 25.49 2.60
CA GLN A 319 -4.03 25.30 1.46
C GLN A 319 -2.67 24.71 1.87
N ASP A 320 -2.50 24.33 3.13
CA ASP A 320 -1.31 23.67 3.67
C ASP A 320 -1.68 22.42 4.46
N SER A 321 -1.76 21.27 3.75
CA SER A 321 -2.09 19.98 4.36
C SER A 321 -1.08 19.53 5.42
N MET A 322 0.18 19.98 5.32
CA MET A 322 1.19 19.66 6.35
C MET A 322 0.88 20.38 7.65
N GLN A 323 0.65 21.70 7.59
CA GLN A 323 0.29 22.50 8.76
C GLN A 323 -1.02 22.02 9.39
N PHE A 324 -2.02 21.67 8.56
CA PHE A 324 -3.27 21.08 9.04
C PHE A 324 -3.03 19.80 9.86
N CYS A 325 -2.22 18.88 9.34
CA CYS A 325 -1.90 17.63 10.04
C CYS A 325 -1.06 17.85 11.31
N LEU A 326 -0.12 18.81 11.30
CA LEU A 326 0.67 19.18 12.47
C LEU A 326 -0.22 19.74 13.58
N ARG A 327 -1.12 20.67 13.24
CA ARG A 327 -2.07 21.23 14.22
C ARG A 327 -3.04 20.17 14.73
N ALA A 328 -3.56 19.30 13.88
CA ALA A 328 -4.44 18.20 14.32
C ALA A 328 -3.76 17.28 15.34
N VAL A 329 -2.49 16.93 15.14
CA VAL A 329 -1.77 16.11 16.13
C VAL A 329 -1.45 16.88 17.39
N ASP A 330 -1.02 18.14 17.29
CA ASP A 330 -0.58 18.94 18.44
C ASP A 330 -1.75 19.42 19.31
N GLU A 331 -2.86 19.88 18.70
CA GLU A 331 -3.99 20.48 19.42
C GLU A 331 -4.97 19.41 19.92
N ILE A 332 -5.33 18.44 19.07
CA ILE A 332 -6.38 17.46 19.40
C ILE A 332 -5.92 15.99 19.45
N GLY A 333 -4.66 15.71 19.14
CA GLY A 333 -4.12 14.35 19.18
C GLY A 333 -4.67 13.42 18.10
N VAL A 334 -5.07 13.93 16.93
CA VAL A 334 -5.48 13.13 15.78
C VAL A 334 -4.36 13.16 14.74
N GLY A 335 -3.70 12.03 14.56
CA GLY A 335 -2.63 11.88 13.57
C GLY A 335 -3.20 11.61 12.18
N LEU A 336 -2.93 12.50 11.23
CA LEU A 336 -3.36 12.41 9.84
C LEU A 336 -2.14 12.46 8.92
N ALA A 337 -2.26 11.97 7.68
CA ALA A 337 -1.16 12.05 6.72
C ALA A 337 -1.41 13.19 5.72
N PRO A 338 -0.44 14.12 5.55
CA PRO A 338 -0.61 15.23 4.62
C PRO A 338 -0.59 14.74 3.18
N GLY A 339 -1.42 15.36 2.34
CA GLY A 339 -1.55 14.99 0.94
C GLY A 339 -0.29 15.22 0.12
N ILE A 340 0.59 16.15 0.54
CA ILE A 340 1.87 16.40 -0.12
C ILE A 340 2.81 15.19 -0.13
N ASP A 341 2.64 14.22 0.77
CA ASP A 341 3.36 12.96 0.71
C ASP A 341 3.00 12.16 -0.56
N PHE A 342 1.75 12.22 -0.99
CA PHE A 342 1.21 11.40 -2.09
C PHE A 342 1.16 12.15 -3.43
N ASP A 343 0.99 13.46 -3.37
CA ASP A 343 0.92 14.34 -4.52
C ASP A 343 1.68 15.65 -4.25
N PRO A 344 2.88 15.83 -4.83
CA PRO A 344 3.66 17.05 -4.60
C PRO A 344 3.07 18.30 -5.26
N VAL A 345 2.04 18.19 -6.11
CA VAL A 345 1.43 19.30 -6.84
C VAL A 345 0.10 19.70 -6.21
N GLU A 346 -0.85 18.75 -6.10
CA GLU A 346 -2.21 19.02 -5.60
C GLU A 346 -2.38 18.63 -4.12
N GLY A 347 -1.41 17.92 -3.54
CA GLY A 347 -1.50 17.36 -2.20
C GLY A 347 -1.62 18.38 -1.08
N HIS A 348 -1.25 19.66 -1.34
CA HIS A 348 -1.38 20.76 -0.38
C HIS A 348 -2.81 20.94 0.16
N ARG A 349 -3.83 20.55 -0.62
CA ARG A 349 -5.25 20.62 -0.29
C ARG A 349 -5.89 19.28 0.10
N PHE A 350 -5.13 18.20 0.20
CA PHE A 350 -5.64 16.87 0.53
C PHE A 350 -5.08 16.34 1.84
N VAL A 351 -5.86 15.50 2.50
CA VAL A 351 -5.46 14.77 3.71
C VAL A 351 -5.89 13.31 3.60
N ARG A 352 -5.00 12.39 3.98
CA ARG A 352 -5.34 10.97 4.07
C ARG A 352 -5.66 10.58 5.51
N PHE A 353 -6.82 9.96 5.70
CA PHE A 353 -7.26 9.32 6.93
C PHE A 353 -7.11 7.80 6.78
N SER A 354 -6.38 7.15 7.69
CA SER A 354 -6.39 5.69 7.79
C SER A 354 -7.52 5.24 8.69
N PHE A 355 -8.37 4.33 8.21
CA PHE A 355 -9.41 3.73 9.04
C PHE A 355 -9.09 2.30 9.49
N ALA A 356 -7.81 1.90 9.40
CA ALA A 356 -7.32 0.63 9.96
C ALA A 356 -7.06 0.72 11.48
N VAL A 357 -7.90 1.43 12.16
CA VAL A 357 -7.92 1.62 13.63
C VAL A 357 -9.13 0.91 14.24
N THR A 358 -9.26 0.92 15.56
CA THR A 358 -10.44 0.35 16.23
C THR A 358 -11.67 1.22 16.01
N PRO A 359 -12.91 0.66 16.09
CA PRO A 359 -14.13 1.46 16.01
C PRO A 359 -14.20 2.60 17.03
N GLY A 360 -13.70 2.39 18.26
CA GLY A 360 -13.64 3.42 19.30
C GLY A 360 -12.71 4.58 18.93
N GLU A 361 -11.58 4.30 18.26
CA GLU A 361 -10.67 5.33 17.77
C GLU A 361 -11.29 6.15 16.62
N ILE A 362 -12.17 5.57 15.81
CA ILE A 362 -12.93 6.33 14.80
C ILE A 362 -13.87 7.34 15.45
N GLU A 363 -14.62 6.91 16.49
CA GLU A 363 -15.54 7.81 17.20
C GLU A 363 -14.76 8.92 17.93
N ASP A 364 -13.68 8.57 18.62
CA ASP A 364 -12.81 9.55 19.31
C ASP A 364 -12.23 10.57 18.33
N ALA A 365 -11.73 10.13 17.16
CA ALA A 365 -11.23 11.03 16.13
C ALA A 365 -12.32 12.00 15.61
N LEU A 366 -13.52 11.48 15.34
CA LEU A 366 -14.64 12.29 14.85
C LEU A 366 -15.12 13.30 15.87
N GLU A 367 -15.20 12.92 17.15
CA GLU A 367 -15.56 13.82 18.25
C GLU A 367 -14.55 14.99 18.39
N ARG A 368 -13.27 14.67 18.37
CA ARG A 368 -12.19 15.70 18.46
C ARG A 368 -12.20 16.62 17.26
N LEU A 369 -12.36 16.08 16.05
CA LEU A 369 -12.48 16.88 14.83
C LEU A 369 -13.71 17.80 14.89
N ALA A 370 -14.85 17.31 15.41
CA ALA A 370 -16.07 18.10 15.56
C ALA A 370 -15.89 19.29 16.48
N GLY A 371 -15.15 19.14 17.57
CA GLY A 371 -14.82 20.24 18.48
C GLY A 371 -13.77 21.20 17.94
N TRP A 372 -12.91 20.76 17.03
CA TRP A 372 -11.76 21.51 16.54
C TRP A 372 -12.02 22.29 15.25
N LEU A 373 -12.64 21.64 14.25
CA LEU A 373 -12.85 22.24 12.92
C LEU A 373 -13.58 23.60 12.93
N PRO A 374 -14.61 23.84 13.79
CA PRO A 374 -15.28 25.14 13.85
C PRO A 374 -14.37 26.30 14.30
N HIS A 375 -13.27 25.98 14.98
CA HIS A 375 -12.30 26.95 15.50
C HIS A 375 -10.97 26.95 14.71
N TYR A 376 -10.87 26.08 13.71
CA TYR A 376 -9.71 26.05 12.85
C TYR A 376 -9.71 27.23 11.89
N SER A 377 -8.67 28.05 11.96
CA SER A 377 -8.36 29.11 11.00
C SER A 377 -6.92 28.95 10.55
N GLU A 378 -6.68 29.06 9.25
CA GLU A 378 -5.34 29.01 8.66
C GLU A 378 -4.43 30.14 9.13
#